data_ff3804cbd4ffe6e1587e5333da750b0c
#
_entry.id   ff3804cbd4ffe6e1587e5333da750b0c
#
_cell.length_a   1.000
_cell.length_b   1.000
_cell.length_c   1.000
_cell.angle_alpha   90.00
_cell.angle_beta   90.00
_cell.angle_gamma   90.00
#
_symmetry.space_group_name_H-M   'P 1'
#
loop_
_entity.id
_entity.type
_entity.pdbx_description
1 polymer ?
#
loop_
_entity_poly.entity_id
_entity_poly.type
_entity_poly.pdbx_seq_one_letter_code
_entity_poly.pdbx_strand_id
1 'polypeptide(L)'
;MQEFTAQRKGDTPDEVWFLEHEPVYTYGMKTNKDDIPENTQLPLLKSDRGGKITFHGPGQLVVYPLFDLRRRSIKPREFISKFQDSIHRSLRDYQSNLTINNDDPGIYYENKKVVSFGLKITKKDPIMEHQSIFLWI
;
A
#
# COMPACT_ATOMS: atom_id res chain seq x y z
N MET A 1 -0.16 12.60 -1.92
CA MET A 1 0.53 11.48 -2.61
C MET A 1 0.38 11.53 -4.12
N GLN A 2 -0.83 11.49 -4.70
CA GLN A 2 -1.00 11.50 -6.17
C GLN A 2 -0.37 12.72 -6.83
N GLU A 3 -0.57 13.90 -6.26
CA GLU A 3 0.02 15.15 -6.74
C GLU A 3 1.56 15.10 -6.66
N PHE A 4 2.12 14.68 -5.54
CA PHE A 4 3.56 14.49 -5.39
C PHE A 4 4.12 13.54 -6.47
N THR A 5 3.48 12.38 -6.67
CA THR A 5 3.88 11.41 -7.71
C THR A 5 3.77 12.02 -9.11
N ALA A 6 2.74 12.85 -9.35
CA ALA A 6 2.51 13.50 -10.64
C ALA A 6 3.55 14.59 -10.96
N GLN A 7 4.09 15.24 -9.94
CA GLN A 7 5.05 16.34 -10.06
C GLN A 7 6.52 15.88 -9.99
N ARG A 8 6.77 14.60 -9.66
CA ARG A 8 8.14 14.07 -9.57
C ARG A 8 8.90 14.24 -10.86
N LYS A 9 10.18 14.56 -10.72
CA LYS A 9 11.20 14.61 -11.77
C LYS A 9 12.22 13.50 -11.54
N GLY A 10 13.13 13.28 -12.48
CA GLY A 10 14.13 12.23 -12.37
C GLY A 10 15.10 12.37 -11.19
N ASP A 11 15.26 13.57 -10.67
CA ASP A 11 16.09 13.91 -9.51
C ASP A 11 15.34 14.05 -8.20
N THR A 12 13.98 13.97 -8.23
CA THR A 12 13.16 14.04 -7.00
C THR A 12 13.52 12.91 -6.05
N PRO A 13 13.87 13.22 -4.78
CA PRO A 13 14.20 12.18 -3.80
C PRO A 13 13.06 11.18 -3.59
N ASP A 14 13.44 9.95 -3.19
CA ASP A 14 12.47 8.98 -2.69
C ASP A 14 12.01 9.37 -1.29
N GLU A 15 10.74 9.17 -1.01
CA GLU A 15 10.14 9.50 0.27
C GLU A 15 9.35 8.31 0.83
N VAL A 16 9.21 8.27 2.13
CA VAL A 16 8.29 7.36 2.83
C VAL A 16 7.43 8.21 3.76
N TRP A 17 6.12 8.18 3.53
CA TRP A 17 5.18 8.89 4.36
C TRP A 17 4.50 7.95 5.35
N PHE A 18 4.49 8.33 6.61
CA PHE A 18 3.80 7.62 7.69
C PHE A 18 2.65 8.50 8.16
N LEU A 19 1.44 7.97 8.18
CA LEU A 19 0.26 8.73 8.58
C LEU A 19 -0.87 7.81 9.04
N GLU A 20 -1.86 8.40 9.67
CA GLU A 20 -3.18 7.83 9.92
C GLU A 20 -4.22 8.59 9.12
N HIS A 21 -5.31 7.95 8.80
CA HIS A 21 -6.46 8.59 8.15
C HIS A 21 -7.59 8.80 9.16
N GLU A 22 -8.39 9.84 8.94
CA GLU A 22 -9.74 9.88 9.48
C GLU A 22 -10.55 8.68 8.98
N PRO A 23 -11.60 8.27 9.70
CA PRO A 23 -12.40 7.12 9.30
C PRO A 23 -12.92 7.22 7.86
N VAL A 24 -12.49 6.34 7.00
CA VAL A 24 -12.80 6.35 5.56
C VAL A 24 -12.74 4.94 4.97
N TYR A 25 -13.65 4.64 4.05
CA TYR A 25 -13.51 3.50 3.16
C TYR A 25 -12.84 3.91 1.86
N THR A 26 -11.85 3.15 1.43
CA THR A 26 -11.30 3.25 0.07
C THR A 26 -11.62 2.00 -0.73
N TYR A 27 -12.00 2.14 -1.99
CA TYR A 27 -12.20 1.00 -2.85
C TYR A 27 -11.28 1.04 -4.06
N GLY A 28 -10.67 -0.10 -4.35
CA GLY A 28 -9.72 -0.28 -5.44
C GLY A 28 -10.37 -0.84 -6.71
N MET A 29 -9.54 -1.09 -7.71
CA MET A 29 -10.00 -1.54 -9.03
C MET A 29 -10.65 -2.93 -9.05
N LYS A 30 -10.43 -3.76 -8.02
CA LYS A 30 -10.99 -5.11 -7.91
C LYS A 30 -12.22 -5.19 -7.00
N THR A 31 -12.79 -4.04 -6.60
CA THR A 31 -13.97 -3.99 -5.75
C THR A 31 -15.21 -4.24 -6.58
N ASN A 32 -16.01 -5.23 -6.19
CA ASN A 32 -17.36 -5.45 -6.74
C ASN A 32 -18.38 -4.56 -6.01
N LYS A 33 -19.55 -4.36 -6.62
CA LYS A 33 -20.61 -3.57 -5.98
C LYS A 33 -21.04 -4.16 -4.64
N ASP A 34 -21.10 -5.48 -4.55
CA ASP A 34 -21.51 -6.21 -3.34
C ASP A 34 -20.47 -6.15 -2.21
N ASP A 35 -19.23 -5.76 -2.52
CA ASP A 35 -18.18 -5.53 -1.50
C ASP A 35 -18.38 -4.17 -0.78
N ILE A 36 -19.24 -3.29 -1.30
CA ILE A 36 -19.44 -1.93 -0.78
C ILE A 36 -20.51 -1.95 0.32
N PRO A 37 -20.23 -1.43 1.53
CA PRO A 37 -21.24 -1.37 2.58
C PRO A 37 -22.46 -0.52 2.16
N GLU A 38 -23.66 -1.10 2.19
CA GLU A 38 -24.88 -0.43 1.71
C GLU A 38 -25.29 0.78 2.56
N ASN A 39 -25.00 0.78 3.87
CA ASN A 39 -25.47 1.78 4.82
C ASN A 39 -24.35 2.47 5.60
N THR A 40 -23.20 2.69 4.97
CA THR A 40 -22.12 3.41 5.66
C THR A 40 -22.37 4.92 5.67
N GLN A 41 -22.23 5.53 6.85
CA GLN A 41 -22.19 7.00 7.01
C GLN A 41 -20.77 7.54 6.80
N LEU A 42 -19.78 6.66 6.65
CA LEU A 42 -18.39 7.05 6.43
C LEU A 42 -18.14 7.40 4.97
N PRO A 43 -17.24 8.34 4.71
CA PRO A 43 -16.81 8.64 3.35
C PRO A 43 -16.35 7.39 2.60
N LEU A 44 -16.74 7.28 1.35
CA LEU A 44 -16.36 6.19 0.45
C LEU A 44 -15.59 6.76 -0.74
N LEU A 45 -14.29 6.56 -0.78
CA LEU A 45 -13.41 7.16 -1.78
C LEU A 45 -12.89 6.12 -2.76
N LYS A 46 -13.02 6.42 -4.05
CA LYS A 46 -12.41 5.63 -5.10
C LYS A 46 -10.90 5.85 -5.10
N SER A 47 -10.17 4.74 -5.09
CA SER A 47 -8.72 4.74 -5.22
C SER A 47 -8.32 3.97 -6.49
N ASP A 48 -7.21 4.37 -7.08
CA ASP A 48 -6.63 3.73 -8.26
C ASP A 48 -5.61 2.61 -7.90
N ARG A 49 -5.58 2.20 -6.62
CA ARG A 49 -4.80 1.06 -6.16
C ARG A 49 -5.41 -0.27 -6.61
N GLY A 50 -4.60 -1.32 -6.60
CA GLY A 50 -5.10 -2.69 -6.64
C GLY A 50 -5.89 -3.06 -5.37
N GLY A 51 -6.53 -4.23 -5.40
CA GLY A 51 -7.27 -4.75 -4.25
C GLY A 51 -8.74 -4.32 -4.21
N LYS A 52 -9.41 -4.78 -3.16
CA LYS A 52 -10.82 -4.56 -2.86
C LYS A 52 -11.03 -3.34 -1.96
N ILE A 53 -12.21 -3.25 -1.35
CA ILE A 53 -12.52 -2.23 -0.35
C ILE A 53 -11.66 -2.41 0.90
N THR A 54 -11.30 -1.29 1.52
CA THR A 54 -10.52 -1.26 2.77
C THR A 54 -11.02 -0.11 3.62
N PHE A 55 -11.14 -0.37 4.91
CA PHE A 55 -11.36 0.66 5.93
C PHE A 55 -10.01 1.23 6.38
N HIS A 56 -9.96 2.54 6.57
CA HIS A 56 -8.87 3.25 7.22
C HIS A 56 -9.42 4.08 8.36
N GLY A 57 -8.66 4.23 9.44
CA GLY A 57 -9.08 5.00 10.60
C GLY A 57 -7.98 5.14 11.65
N PRO A 58 -8.26 5.87 12.74
CA PRO A 58 -7.32 6.06 13.85
C PRO A 58 -6.83 4.73 14.41
N GLY A 59 -5.55 4.66 14.75
CA GLY A 59 -4.86 3.45 15.20
C GLY A 59 -4.35 2.57 14.07
N GLN A 60 -4.62 2.90 12.81
CA GLN A 60 -4.07 2.20 11.66
C GLN A 60 -2.94 3.01 11.03
N LEU A 61 -1.71 2.51 11.13
CA LEU A 61 -0.57 3.12 10.46
C LEU A 61 -0.63 2.86 8.96
N VAL A 62 -0.68 3.93 8.17
CA VAL A 62 -0.58 3.85 6.72
C VAL A 62 0.80 4.34 6.27
N VAL A 63 1.46 3.56 5.43
CA VAL A 63 2.80 3.86 4.93
C VAL A 63 2.75 3.97 3.42
N TYR A 64 3.18 5.12 2.90
CA TYR A 64 3.33 5.37 1.46
C TYR A 64 4.80 5.42 1.07
N PRO A 65 5.41 4.34 0.62
CA PRO A 65 6.73 4.38 0.00
C PRO A 65 6.63 4.94 -1.43
N LEU A 66 7.18 6.10 -1.64
CA LEU A 66 7.17 6.85 -2.89
C LEU A 66 8.56 6.75 -3.53
N PHE A 67 8.81 5.66 -4.23
CA PHE A 67 10.12 5.32 -4.79
C PHE A 67 10.14 5.40 -6.31
N ASP A 68 11.28 5.81 -6.86
CA ASP A 68 11.60 5.61 -8.26
C ASP A 68 12.36 4.29 -8.43
N LEU A 69 11.64 3.25 -8.82
CA LEU A 69 12.21 1.91 -8.95
C LEU A 69 13.16 1.76 -10.14
N ARG A 70 13.04 2.59 -11.18
CA ARG A 70 13.97 2.58 -12.31
C ARG A 70 15.33 3.10 -11.91
N ARG A 71 15.35 4.24 -11.21
CA ARG A 71 16.58 4.81 -10.68
C ARG A 71 17.33 3.80 -9.81
N ARG A 72 16.58 2.90 -9.16
CA ARG A 72 17.13 1.83 -8.32
C ARG A 72 17.37 0.51 -9.07
N SER A 73 16.99 0.43 -10.34
CA SER A 73 17.05 -0.79 -11.15
C SER A 73 16.36 -1.99 -10.47
N ILE A 74 15.28 -1.75 -9.74
CA ILE A 74 14.52 -2.77 -9.01
C ILE A 74 13.18 -3.01 -9.70
N LYS A 75 12.85 -4.29 -9.93
CA LYS A 75 11.53 -4.66 -10.47
C LYS A 75 10.44 -4.52 -9.40
N PRO A 76 9.18 -4.20 -9.81
CA PRO A 76 8.05 -4.03 -8.88
C PRO A 76 7.85 -5.18 -7.91
N ARG A 77 7.86 -6.41 -8.41
CA ARG A 77 7.69 -7.62 -7.57
C ARG A 77 8.82 -7.78 -6.56
N GLU A 78 10.04 -7.51 -6.98
CA GLU A 78 11.22 -7.56 -6.10
C GLU A 78 11.12 -6.50 -5.01
N PHE A 79 10.69 -5.29 -5.35
CA PHE A 79 10.48 -4.22 -4.37
C PHE A 79 9.43 -4.60 -3.32
N ILE A 80 8.28 -5.16 -3.75
CA ILE A 80 7.24 -5.61 -2.82
C ILE A 80 7.79 -6.67 -1.87
N SER A 81 8.47 -7.67 -2.40
CA SER A 81 9.05 -8.75 -1.58
C SER A 81 10.02 -8.20 -0.54
N LYS A 82 10.98 -7.36 -0.96
CA LYS A 82 11.95 -6.74 -0.05
C LYS A 82 11.28 -5.83 0.99
N PHE A 83 10.25 -5.10 0.58
CA PHE A 83 9.52 -4.22 1.48
C PHE A 83 8.70 -5.01 2.50
N GLN A 84 8.04 -6.08 2.06
CA GLN A 84 7.33 -7.02 2.92
C GLN A 84 8.27 -7.67 3.94
N ASP A 85 9.44 -8.13 3.49
CA ASP A 85 10.47 -8.70 4.38
C ASP A 85 10.96 -7.69 5.41
N SER A 86 11.18 -6.43 5.00
CA SER A 86 11.59 -5.36 5.91
C SER A 86 10.56 -5.10 7.00
N ILE A 87 9.28 -4.96 6.62
CA ILE A 87 8.18 -4.74 7.56
C ILE A 87 8.03 -5.95 8.50
N HIS A 88 8.07 -7.16 7.95
CA HIS A 88 7.98 -8.37 8.75
C HIS A 88 9.11 -8.44 9.81
N ARG A 89 10.36 -8.12 9.44
CA ARG A 89 11.47 -8.07 10.39
C ARG A 89 11.25 -7.02 11.48
N SER A 90 10.81 -5.82 11.10
CA SER A 90 10.55 -4.74 12.07
C SER A 90 9.44 -5.09 13.06
N LEU A 91 8.42 -5.82 12.62
CA LEU A 91 7.30 -6.22 13.46
C LEU A 91 7.64 -7.42 14.36
N ARG A 92 8.60 -8.25 14.00
CA ARG A 92 9.01 -9.42 14.81
C ARG A 92 9.53 -9.05 16.20
N ASP A 93 10.04 -7.86 16.38
CA ASP A 93 10.49 -7.37 17.69
C ASP A 93 9.31 -7.14 18.65
N TYR A 94 8.10 -6.91 18.10
CA TYR A 94 6.86 -6.74 18.86
C TYR A 94 6.02 -8.02 18.93
N GLN A 95 6.04 -8.82 17.87
CA GLN A 95 5.27 -10.05 17.76
C GLN A 95 6.04 -11.10 16.93
N SER A 96 6.51 -12.15 17.61
CA SER A 96 7.36 -13.19 16.99
C SER A 96 6.63 -14.15 16.04
N ASN A 97 5.31 -14.37 16.25
CA ASN A 97 4.52 -15.36 15.52
C ASN A 97 3.87 -14.81 14.23
N LEU A 98 4.53 -13.84 13.61
CA LEU A 98 4.07 -13.30 12.32
C LEU A 98 4.48 -14.20 11.17
N THR A 99 3.59 -14.35 10.21
CA THR A 99 3.81 -15.14 8.99
C THR A 99 3.54 -14.31 7.73
N ILE A 100 4.23 -14.64 6.66
CA ILE A 100 4.02 -14.05 5.33
C ILE A 100 3.23 -15.04 4.49
N ASN A 101 2.21 -14.55 3.77
CA ASN A 101 1.51 -15.31 2.76
C ASN A 101 1.80 -14.72 1.37
N ASN A 102 2.29 -15.54 0.44
CA ASN A 102 2.64 -15.12 -0.93
C ASN A 102 1.45 -15.19 -1.89
N ASP A 103 0.45 -16.03 -1.61
CA ASP A 103 -0.75 -16.17 -2.44
C ASP A 103 -1.73 -15.01 -2.21
N ASP A 104 -1.83 -14.56 -0.96
CA ASP A 104 -2.55 -13.34 -0.58
C ASP A 104 -1.56 -12.38 0.14
N PRO A 105 -0.82 -11.54 -0.61
CA PRO A 105 0.26 -10.75 -0.06
C PRO A 105 -0.15 -9.97 1.18
N GLY A 106 0.55 -10.24 2.28
CA GLY A 106 0.25 -9.65 3.58
C GLY A 106 1.12 -10.26 4.68
N ILE A 107 1.07 -9.67 5.85
CA ILE A 107 1.62 -10.26 7.08
C ILE A 107 0.45 -10.64 7.98
N TYR A 108 0.53 -11.81 8.57
CA TYR A 108 -0.55 -12.44 9.31
C TYR A 108 -0.11 -12.76 10.74
N TYR A 109 -1.03 -12.60 11.66
CA TYR A 109 -0.97 -13.09 13.02
C TYR A 109 -2.21 -13.94 13.29
N GLU A 110 -2.02 -15.19 13.73
CA GLU A 110 -3.13 -16.13 14.01
C GLU A 110 -4.16 -16.21 12.86
N ASN A 111 -3.69 -16.32 11.62
CA ASN A 111 -4.50 -16.33 10.40
C ASN A 111 -5.28 -15.04 10.10
N LYS A 112 -5.09 -13.98 10.89
CA LYS A 112 -5.66 -12.66 10.61
C LYS A 112 -4.61 -11.79 9.91
N LYS A 113 -5.01 -11.15 8.81
CA LYS A 113 -4.14 -10.21 8.11
C LYS A 113 -3.98 -8.94 8.94
N VAL A 114 -2.77 -8.70 9.44
CA VAL A 114 -2.41 -7.50 10.22
C VAL A 114 -1.70 -6.45 9.39
N VAL A 115 -1.11 -6.84 8.25
CA VAL A 115 -0.53 -5.90 7.28
C VAL A 115 -1.03 -6.25 5.89
N SER A 116 -1.54 -5.27 5.19
CA SER A 116 -1.97 -5.40 3.79
C SER A 116 -1.09 -4.56 2.88
N PHE A 117 -0.82 -5.09 1.68
CA PHE A 117 -0.05 -4.39 0.65
C PHE A 117 -0.95 -4.07 -0.55
N GLY A 118 -1.10 -2.79 -0.87
CA GLY A 118 -1.74 -2.33 -2.08
C GLY A 118 -0.70 -1.70 -3.00
N LEU A 119 -0.63 -2.13 -4.26
CA LEU A 119 0.32 -1.61 -5.23
C LEU A 119 -0.39 -0.79 -6.30
N LYS A 120 0.15 0.38 -6.56
CA LYS A 120 -0.13 1.13 -7.78
C LYS A 120 1.18 1.40 -8.52
N ILE A 121 1.22 0.99 -9.79
CA ILE A 121 2.28 1.33 -10.70
C ILE A 121 1.76 2.40 -11.64
N THR A 122 2.35 3.59 -11.60
CA THR A 122 2.01 4.66 -12.54
C THR A 122 3.05 4.68 -13.66
N LYS A 123 2.61 4.36 -14.87
CA LYS A 123 3.41 4.54 -16.09
C LYS A 123 3.04 5.90 -16.66
N LYS A 124 3.80 6.92 -16.37
CA LYS A 124 3.51 8.28 -16.87
C LYS A 124 4.23 8.57 -18.19
N ASP A 125 5.30 7.83 -18.48
CA ASP A 125 6.13 7.97 -19.67
C ASP A 125 6.88 6.67 -19.92
N PRO A 126 7.16 6.24 -21.16
CA PRO A 126 8.06 5.11 -21.39
C PRO A 126 9.43 5.29 -20.71
N ILE A 127 9.74 6.51 -20.25
CA ILE A 127 10.96 6.84 -19.55
C ILE A 127 10.81 6.85 -18.02
N MET A 128 9.62 6.97 -17.42
CA MET A 128 9.44 7.06 -15.96
C MET A 128 8.30 6.17 -15.42
N GLU A 129 8.65 5.04 -14.82
CA GLU A 129 7.74 4.24 -13.98
C GLU A 129 7.85 4.70 -12.53
N HIS A 130 6.93 5.55 -12.09
CA HIS A 130 6.78 5.87 -10.69
C HIS A 130 5.83 4.85 -10.06
N GLN A 131 6.22 4.32 -8.93
CA GLN A 131 5.41 3.36 -8.19
C GLN A 131 5.03 3.94 -6.84
N SER A 132 3.76 3.85 -6.53
CA SER A 132 3.26 4.10 -5.19
C SER A 132 2.77 2.77 -4.63
N ILE A 133 3.34 2.36 -3.52
CA ILE A 133 2.88 1.20 -2.76
C ILE A 133 2.08 1.74 -1.59
N PHE A 134 0.96 1.11 -1.33
CA PHE A 134 0.15 1.37 -0.16
C PHE A 134 0.36 0.22 0.82
N LEU A 135 0.72 0.55 2.02
CA LEU A 135 0.79 -0.36 3.14
C LEU A 135 -0.07 0.19 4.25
N TRP A 136 -0.83 -0.67 4.90
CA TRP A 136 -1.51 -0.35 6.15
C TRP A 136 -1.33 -1.49 7.14
N ILE A 137 -1.10 -1.13 8.37
CA ILE A 137 -0.87 -2.02 9.52
C ILE A 137 -1.97 -1.76 10.54
#